data_91fe0424786cf7b6963139fc6dea9e3a
#
_entry.id   91fe0424786cf7b6963139fc6dea9e3a
#
_cell.length_a   1.000
_cell.length_b   1.000
_cell.length_c   1.000
_cell.angle_alpha   90.00
_cell.angle_beta   90.00
_cell.angle_gamma   90.00
#
_symmetry.space_group_name_H-M   'P 1'
#
loop_
_entity.id
_entity.type
_entity.pdbx_description
1 polymer ?
#
loop_
_entity_poly.entity_id
_entity_poly.type
_entity_poly.pdbx_seq_one_letter_code
_entity_poly.pdbx_strand_id
1 'polypeptide(L)'
;ATVDSNGVVTSKNSGSTIITATTHNGLKTEFFIEVETPVTNITLNSNEINLNQGGTFKLDATVNPSNASNKNIKWISANESIATVDQSGNVTADVAGTTYISAVSADGKVIATCTVNASKPVVTKPAKVKIKSAKKKGKKVTLKWKKISDAAGYVVYMKTNSGKFKAVKTVKKAKTVKAVISLKKGNKYSFKIRAYKLDEETNVYGAYSKIKKVKM
;
A
#
# COMPACT_ATOMS: atom_id res chain seq x y z
N ALA A 1 -48.24 -0.59 -14.31
CA ALA A 1 -49.19 -0.62 -13.23
C ALA A 1 -50.59 -0.97 -13.75
N THR A 2 -51.48 -1.48 -12.90
CA THR A 2 -52.92 -1.63 -13.11
C THR A 2 -53.65 -0.89 -12.01
N VAL A 3 -54.86 -0.43 -12.35
CA VAL A 3 -55.78 0.22 -11.38
C VAL A 3 -57.07 -0.59 -11.32
N ASP A 4 -57.57 -0.89 -10.12
CA ASP A 4 -58.88 -1.54 -9.95
C ASP A 4 -60.02 -0.51 -9.86
N SER A 5 -61.29 -1.00 -9.75
CA SER A 5 -62.46 -0.15 -9.66
C SER A 5 -62.52 0.71 -8.39
N ASN A 6 -61.75 0.37 -7.36
CA ASN A 6 -61.61 1.12 -6.11
C ASN A 6 -60.49 2.14 -6.11
N GLY A 7 -59.77 2.27 -7.25
CA GLY A 7 -58.62 3.17 -7.38
C GLY A 7 -57.30 2.63 -6.79
N VAL A 8 -57.24 1.33 -6.41
CA VAL A 8 -56.02 0.72 -5.91
C VAL A 8 -55.07 0.46 -7.06
N VAL A 9 -53.90 1.03 -6.97
CA VAL A 9 -52.86 0.88 -7.97
C VAL A 9 -51.92 -0.27 -7.59
N THR A 10 -51.74 -1.22 -8.50
CA THR A 10 -50.82 -2.35 -8.34
C THR A 10 -49.66 -2.22 -9.33
N SER A 11 -48.41 -2.18 -8.85
CA SER A 11 -47.21 -2.20 -9.68
C SER A 11 -47.01 -3.60 -10.27
N LYS A 12 -46.57 -3.68 -11.55
CA LYS A 12 -46.20 -4.96 -12.22
C LYS A 12 -44.70 -5.02 -12.56
N ASN A 13 -44.23 -4.00 -13.22
CA ASN A 13 -42.82 -3.88 -13.65
C ASN A 13 -42.31 -2.49 -13.31
N SER A 14 -40.97 -2.33 -13.20
CA SER A 14 -40.35 -1.01 -13.08
C SER A 14 -40.62 -0.17 -14.32
N GLY A 15 -40.68 1.12 -14.14
CA GLY A 15 -40.94 2.13 -15.15
C GLY A 15 -41.94 3.15 -14.68
N SER A 16 -42.26 4.12 -15.51
CA SER A 16 -43.21 5.19 -15.21
C SER A 16 -44.47 5.07 -16.04
N THR A 17 -45.58 5.52 -15.46
CA THR A 17 -46.89 5.62 -16.15
C THR A 17 -47.74 6.73 -15.53
N ILE A 18 -48.69 7.21 -16.30
CA ILE A 18 -49.72 8.15 -15.83
C ILE A 18 -51.02 7.38 -15.62
N ILE A 19 -51.62 7.57 -14.48
CA ILE A 19 -52.97 7.09 -14.18
C ILE A 19 -53.92 8.29 -14.34
N THR A 20 -54.93 8.14 -15.20
CA THR A 20 -55.93 9.17 -15.43
C THR A 20 -57.25 8.76 -14.81
N ALA A 21 -57.76 9.55 -13.90
CA ALA A 21 -59.16 9.43 -13.42
C ALA A 21 -60.05 10.35 -14.23
N THR A 22 -61.19 9.81 -14.73
CA THR A 22 -62.16 10.58 -15.53
C THR A 22 -63.52 10.48 -14.88
N THR A 23 -64.15 11.63 -14.59
CA THR A 23 -65.52 11.68 -14.09
C THR A 23 -66.51 11.37 -15.22
N HIS A 24 -67.73 11.05 -14.86
CA HIS A 24 -68.78 10.76 -15.83
C HIS A 24 -69.11 11.94 -16.78
N ASN A 25 -68.89 13.18 -16.34
CA ASN A 25 -69.03 14.41 -17.15
C ASN A 25 -67.73 14.79 -17.92
N GLY A 26 -66.74 13.90 -17.97
CA GLY A 26 -65.55 14.05 -18.80
C GLY A 26 -64.36 14.84 -18.18
N LEU A 27 -64.48 15.32 -16.92
CA LEU A 27 -63.34 15.95 -16.24
C LEU A 27 -62.27 14.91 -15.95
N LYS A 28 -61.00 15.29 -16.19
CA LYS A 28 -59.83 14.41 -16.03
C LYS A 28 -58.88 14.97 -15.00
N THR A 29 -58.28 14.07 -14.23
CA THR A 29 -57.10 14.32 -13.43
C THR A 29 -56.07 13.22 -13.64
N GLU A 30 -54.82 13.60 -13.55
CA GLU A 30 -53.69 12.69 -13.84
C GLU A 30 -52.78 12.56 -12.62
N PHE A 31 -52.32 11.33 -12.39
CA PHE A 31 -51.35 11.01 -11.34
C PHE A 31 -50.19 10.24 -11.94
N PHE A 32 -48.97 10.81 -11.80
CA PHE A 32 -47.75 10.16 -12.26
C PHE A 32 -47.30 9.12 -11.25
N ILE A 33 -46.99 7.92 -11.72
CA ILE A 33 -46.45 6.82 -10.92
C ILE A 33 -45.10 6.38 -11.51
N GLU A 34 -44.12 6.28 -10.65
CA GLU A 34 -42.87 5.64 -10.93
C GLU A 34 -42.73 4.40 -10.06
N VAL A 35 -42.39 3.27 -10.70
CA VAL A 35 -42.16 1.98 -10.06
C VAL A 35 -40.70 1.66 -10.20
N GLU A 36 -39.98 1.60 -9.09
CA GLU A 36 -38.58 1.27 -9.05
C GLU A 36 -38.35 -0.20 -8.73
N THR A 37 -37.26 -0.76 -9.31
CA THR A 37 -36.69 -2.03 -8.89
C THR A 37 -35.54 -1.71 -7.91
N PRO A 38 -35.66 -2.03 -6.62
CA PRO A 38 -34.64 -1.71 -5.64
C PRO A 38 -33.39 -2.57 -5.82
N VAL A 39 -32.25 -2.07 -5.33
CA VAL A 39 -31.04 -2.88 -5.11
C VAL A 39 -31.32 -3.86 -3.97
N THR A 40 -31.04 -5.15 -4.19
CA THR A 40 -31.25 -6.20 -3.17
C THR A 40 -29.90 -6.71 -2.62
N ASN A 41 -28.82 -6.58 -3.40
CA ASN A 41 -27.48 -7.01 -2.98
C ASN A 41 -26.39 -6.28 -3.75
N ILE A 42 -25.22 -6.11 -3.11
CA ILE A 42 -23.98 -5.65 -3.72
C ILE A 42 -22.93 -6.72 -3.44
N THR A 43 -22.19 -7.16 -4.47
CA THR A 43 -21.06 -8.08 -4.33
C THR A 43 -19.78 -7.38 -4.73
N LEU A 44 -18.70 -7.59 -3.96
CA LEU A 44 -17.37 -7.07 -4.25
C LEU A 44 -16.49 -8.16 -4.87
N ASN A 45 -15.53 -7.74 -5.70
CA ASN A 45 -14.49 -8.64 -6.25
C ASN A 45 -13.51 -9.16 -5.18
N SER A 46 -13.48 -8.55 -3.98
CA SER A 46 -12.74 -9.04 -2.81
C SER A 46 -13.38 -8.58 -1.51
N ASN A 47 -13.42 -9.45 -0.50
CA ASN A 47 -13.91 -9.13 0.85
C ASN A 47 -12.77 -8.76 1.82
N GLU A 48 -11.52 -9.04 1.41
CA GLU A 48 -10.31 -8.70 2.16
C GLU A 48 -9.16 -8.42 1.20
N ILE A 49 -8.40 -7.36 1.47
CA ILE A 49 -7.19 -7.00 0.73
C ILE A 49 -6.04 -6.69 1.68
N ASN A 50 -4.84 -7.13 1.31
CA ASN A 50 -3.61 -6.90 2.05
C ASN A 50 -2.69 -6.01 1.21
N LEU A 51 -2.40 -4.79 1.69
CA LEU A 51 -1.61 -3.80 0.98
C LEU A 51 -0.41 -3.37 1.82
N ASN A 52 0.71 -3.11 1.16
CA ASN A 52 1.77 -2.32 1.79
C ASN A 52 1.38 -0.84 1.76
N GLN A 53 1.85 -0.07 2.73
CA GLN A 53 1.70 1.39 2.74
C GLN A 53 2.14 1.99 1.40
N GLY A 54 1.29 2.86 0.81
CA GLY A 54 1.43 3.39 -0.53
C GLY A 54 0.96 2.44 -1.65
N GLY A 55 0.52 1.22 -1.33
CA GLY A 55 -0.06 0.27 -2.29
C GLY A 55 -1.52 0.60 -2.61
N THR A 56 -1.96 0.20 -3.81
CA THR A 56 -3.32 0.44 -4.29
C THR A 56 -3.99 -0.86 -4.73
N PHE A 57 -5.32 -0.89 -4.67
CA PHE A 57 -6.15 -1.99 -5.16
C PHE A 57 -7.44 -1.45 -5.75
N LYS A 58 -7.92 -2.04 -6.85
CA LYS A 58 -9.21 -1.71 -7.45
C LYS A 58 -10.28 -2.63 -6.90
N LEU A 59 -11.19 -2.08 -6.10
CA LEU A 59 -12.45 -2.74 -5.75
C LEU A 59 -13.48 -2.50 -6.85
N ASP A 60 -14.09 -3.59 -7.31
CA ASP A 60 -15.22 -3.55 -8.20
C ASP A 60 -16.46 -4.07 -7.46
N ALA A 61 -17.58 -3.39 -7.67
CA ALA A 61 -18.85 -3.75 -7.07
C ALA A 61 -19.88 -4.10 -8.16
N THR A 62 -20.57 -5.20 -7.97
CA THR A 62 -21.68 -5.64 -8.82
C THR A 62 -23.00 -5.46 -8.06
N VAL A 63 -23.90 -4.68 -8.64
CA VAL A 63 -25.24 -4.41 -8.08
C VAL A 63 -26.25 -5.43 -8.61
N ASN A 64 -27.03 -6.01 -7.71
CA ASN A 64 -28.10 -6.94 -8.04
C ASN A 64 -29.47 -6.43 -7.53
N PRO A 65 -30.57 -6.69 -8.27
CA PRO A 65 -30.59 -7.36 -9.58
C PRO A 65 -30.02 -6.46 -10.70
N SER A 66 -29.63 -7.07 -11.82
CA SER A 66 -29.04 -6.36 -12.97
C SER A 66 -29.96 -5.29 -13.58
N ASN A 67 -31.29 -5.40 -13.37
CA ASN A 67 -32.31 -4.44 -13.77
C ASN A 67 -32.70 -3.45 -12.66
N ALA A 68 -31.92 -3.32 -11.57
CA ALA A 68 -32.15 -2.30 -10.55
C ALA A 68 -32.22 -0.90 -11.17
N SER A 69 -33.21 -0.09 -10.75
CA SER A 69 -33.50 1.23 -11.33
C SER A 69 -32.36 2.22 -11.09
N ASN A 70 -31.73 2.16 -9.93
CA ASN A 70 -30.56 2.97 -9.60
C ASN A 70 -29.41 2.08 -9.12
N LYS A 71 -28.32 2.00 -9.93
CA LYS A 71 -27.13 1.19 -9.66
C LYS A 71 -25.96 2.01 -9.14
N ASN A 72 -26.18 3.28 -8.84
CA ASN A 72 -25.12 4.12 -8.32
C ASN A 72 -24.66 3.62 -6.95
N ILE A 73 -23.34 3.62 -6.76
CA ILE A 73 -22.69 3.19 -5.53
C ILE A 73 -21.90 4.38 -4.98
N LYS A 74 -21.98 4.55 -3.68
CA LYS A 74 -21.10 5.45 -2.93
C LYS A 74 -20.04 4.61 -2.22
N TRP A 75 -18.77 4.91 -2.48
CA TRP A 75 -17.63 4.32 -1.77
C TRP A 75 -17.30 5.14 -0.52
N ILE A 76 -17.08 4.45 0.60
CA ILE A 76 -16.81 5.07 1.91
C ILE A 76 -15.69 4.29 2.60
N SER A 77 -14.68 4.99 3.13
CA SER A 77 -13.71 4.44 4.07
C SER A 77 -14.18 4.68 5.50
N ALA A 78 -14.08 3.65 6.35
CA ALA A 78 -14.35 3.77 7.78
C ALA A 78 -13.23 4.54 8.52
N ASN A 79 -12.02 4.57 7.97
CA ASN A 79 -10.89 5.35 8.49
C ASN A 79 -9.94 5.76 7.35
N GLU A 80 -10.13 6.98 6.86
CA GLU A 80 -9.34 7.54 5.76
C GLU A 80 -7.86 7.77 6.11
N SER A 81 -7.50 7.81 7.41
CA SER A 81 -6.09 7.86 7.80
C SER A 81 -5.34 6.55 7.54
N ILE A 82 -6.04 5.40 7.49
CA ILE A 82 -5.46 4.08 7.23
C ILE A 82 -5.52 3.76 5.74
N ALA A 83 -6.69 3.93 5.13
CA ALA A 83 -6.86 3.73 3.70
C ALA A 83 -7.96 4.65 3.16
N THR A 84 -7.72 5.24 2.00
CA THR A 84 -8.68 6.05 1.25
C THR A 84 -9.28 5.24 0.10
N VAL A 85 -10.45 5.66 -0.37
CA VAL A 85 -11.10 5.13 -1.57
C VAL A 85 -11.70 6.26 -2.39
N ASP A 86 -11.50 6.24 -3.71
CA ASP A 86 -12.17 7.17 -4.61
C ASP A 86 -13.56 6.64 -5.06
N GLN A 87 -14.35 7.49 -5.70
CA GLN A 87 -15.69 7.09 -6.19
C GLN A 87 -15.65 6.11 -7.38
N SER A 88 -14.48 5.79 -7.89
CA SER A 88 -14.27 4.72 -8.85
C SER A 88 -13.93 3.38 -8.18
N GLY A 89 -13.74 3.33 -6.84
CA GLY A 89 -13.37 2.14 -6.07
C GLY A 89 -11.85 1.88 -6.02
N ASN A 90 -11.00 2.86 -6.37
CA ASN A 90 -9.55 2.72 -6.18
C ASN A 90 -9.22 2.96 -4.71
N VAL A 91 -8.75 1.93 -4.04
CA VAL A 91 -8.29 1.95 -2.64
C VAL A 91 -6.81 2.25 -2.59
N THR A 92 -6.39 3.15 -1.68
CA THR A 92 -4.98 3.43 -1.38
C THR A 92 -4.73 3.21 0.10
N ALA A 93 -3.68 2.45 0.45
CA ALA A 93 -3.26 2.25 1.83
C ALA A 93 -2.30 3.38 2.24
N ASP A 94 -2.69 4.22 3.20
CA ASP A 94 -1.93 5.42 3.58
C ASP A 94 -1.05 5.18 4.82
N VAL A 95 -1.60 4.54 5.87
CA VAL A 95 -0.88 4.21 7.11
C VAL A 95 -1.16 2.76 7.50
N ALA A 96 -0.17 2.10 8.11
CA ALA A 96 -0.34 0.72 8.60
C ALA A 96 -1.46 0.64 9.64
N GLY A 97 -2.35 -0.32 9.46
CA GLY A 97 -3.55 -0.55 10.29
C GLY A 97 -4.58 -1.38 9.56
N THR A 98 -5.73 -1.59 10.17
CA THR A 98 -6.89 -2.27 9.55
C THR A 98 -8.07 -1.31 9.52
N THR A 99 -8.74 -1.24 8.38
CA THR A 99 -9.98 -0.47 8.18
C THR A 99 -10.93 -1.22 7.25
N TYR A 100 -12.10 -0.63 6.99
CA TYR A 100 -13.11 -1.18 6.09
C TYR A 100 -13.43 -0.18 4.99
N ILE A 101 -13.56 -0.68 3.77
CA ILE A 101 -14.10 0.07 2.63
C ILE A 101 -15.49 -0.49 2.34
N SER A 102 -16.46 0.40 2.23
CA SER A 102 -17.87 0.05 2.01
C SER A 102 -18.36 0.58 0.66
N ALA A 103 -19.05 -0.29 -0.09
CA ALA A 103 -19.87 0.09 -1.24
C ALA A 103 -21.33 0.17 -0.76
N VAL A 104 -21.93 1.33 -0.87
CA VAL A 104 -23.29 1.63 -0.37
C VAL A 104 -24.20 1.96 -1.54
N SER A 105 -25.38 1.33 -1.62
CA SER A 105 -26.40 1.66 -2.63
C SER A 105 -26.86 3.12 -2.51
N ALA A 106 -27.37 3.70 -3.58
CA ALA A 106 -27.82 5.09 -3.62
C ALA A 106 -28.89 5.43 -2.56
N ASP A 107 -29.73 4.47 -2.21
CA ASP A 107 -30.76 4.59 -1.16
C ASP A 107 -30.23 4.29 0.26
N GLY A 108 -28.96 3.92 0.39
CA GLY A 108 -28.29 3.61 1.65
C GLY A 108 -28.69 2.28 2.31
N LYS A 109 -29.55 1.47 1.69
CA LYS A 109 -30.13 0.27 2.32
C LYS A 109 -29.27 -0.98 2.16
N VAL A 110 -28.44 -1.06 1.12
CA VAL A 110 -27.56 -2.20 0.84
C VAL A 110 -26.11 -1.78 0.95
N ILE A 111 -25.34 -2.51 1.74
CA ILE A 111 -23.93 -2.23 2.01
C ILE A 111 -23.13 -3.53 1.83
N ALA A 112 -22.05 -3.44 1.08
CA ALA A 112 -21.02 -4.48 1.02
C ALA A 112 -19.68 -3.92 1.51
N THR A 113 -18.92 -4.70 2.27
CA THR A 113 -17.67 -4.25 2.90
C THR A 113 -16.50 -5.11 2.50
N CYS A 114 -15.33 -4.48 2.37
CA CYS A 114 -14.03 -5.12 2.19
C CYS A 114 -13.11 -4.70 3.34
N THR A 115 -12.47 -5.66 4.00
CA THR A 115 -11.42 -5.40 5.00
C THR A 115 -10.12 -5.02 4.30
N VAL A 116 -9.51 -3.92 4.73
CA VAL A 116 -8.21 -3.48 4.23
C VAL A 116 -7.17 -3.60 5.34
N ASN A 117 -6.20 -4.48 5.16
CA ASN A 117 -5.05 -4.65 6.03
C ASN A 117 -3.84 -3.94 5.41
N ALA A 118 -3.55 -2.74 5.87
CA ALA A 118 -2.38 -1.98 5.47
C ALA A 118 -1.19 -2.32 6.38
N SER A 119 -0.02 -2.61 5.80
CA SER A 119 1.19 -2.95 6.52
C SER A 119 2.37 -2.09 6.08
N LYS A 120 3.33 -1.86 6.97
CA LYS A 120 4.60 -1.24 6.58
C LYS A 120 5.38 -2.15 5.64
N PRO A 121 6.03 -1.61 4.60
CA PRO A 121 6.90 -2.39 3.75
C PRO A 121 8.05 -3.01 4.56
N VAL A 122 8.26 -4.31 4.45
CA VAL A 122 9.37 -4.98 5.13
C VAL A 122 10.70 -4.60 4.49
N VAL A 123 11.55 -3.87 5.22
CA VAL A 123 12.89 -3.53 4.76
C VAL A 123 13.80 -4.74 4.90
N THR A 124 14.05 -5.43 3.80
CA THR A 124 14.94 -6.59 3.76
C THR A 124 16.40 -6.20 3.99
N LYS A 125 17.18 -7.05 4.68
CA LYS A 125 18.61 -6.83 4.90
C LYS A 125 19.37 -6.70 3.58
N PRO A 126 20.26 -5.69 3.42
CA PRO A 126 21.05 -5.56 2.20
C PRO A 126 22.01 -6.73 2.02
N ALA A 127 22.37 -7.01 0.77
CA ALA A 127 23.27 -8.09 0.42
C ALA A 127 24.68 -7.91 1.06
N LYS A 128 25.38 -9.03 1.23
CA LYS A 128 26.73 -9.07 1.80
C LYS A 128 27.74 -8.31 0.92
N VAL A 129 28.51 -7.41 1.53
CA VAL A 129 29.54 -6.63 0.83
C VAL A 129 30.71 -7.52 0.40
N LYS A 130 31.19 -7.33 -0.84
CA LYS A 130 32.44 -7.95 -1.35
C LYS A 130 33.54 -6.90 -1.43
N ILE A 131 34.56 -6.98 -0.54
CA ILE A 131 35.75 -6.10 -0.60
C ILE A 131 36.57 -6.52 -1.80
N LYS A 132 36.81 -5.58 -2.74
CA LYS A 132 37.61 -5.77 -3.95
C LYS A 132 39.11 -5.63 -3.65
N SER A 133 39.48 -4.61 -2.90
CA SER A 133 40.90 -4.33 -2.59
C SER A 133 41.09 -3.62 -1.26
N ALA A 134 42.27 -3.79 -0.69
CA ALA A 134 42.80 -3.00 0.43
C ALA A 134 44.27 -2.63 0.08
N LYS A 135 44.44 -1.41 -0.47
CA LYS A 135 45.77 -0.94 -0.92
C LYS A 135 46.35 0.00 0.12
N LYS A 136 47.59 -0.30 0.57
CA LYS A 136 48.34 0.54 1.51
C LYS A 136 49.15 1.59 0.71
N LYS A 137 49.16 2.84 1.22
CA LYS A 137 50.07 3.91 0.77
C LYS A 137 50.45 4.75 1.99
N GLY A 138 51.74 4.71 2.37
CA GLY A 138 52.23 5.34 3.60
C GLY A 138 51.42 4.86 4.82
N LYS A 139 51.02 5.76 5.68
CA LYS A 139 50.20 5.49 6.89
C LYS A 139 48.71 5.34 6.63
N LYS A 140 48.26 5.11 5.38
CA LYS A 140 46.85 4.99 5.01
C LYS A 140 46.60 3.69 4.27
N VAL A 141 45.35 3.13 4.47
CA VAL A 141 44.82 2.06 3.64
C VAL A 141 43.59 2.55 2.91
N THR A 142 43.49 2.26 1.64
CA THR A 142 42.31 2.50 0.81
C THR A 142 41.60 1.17 0.59
N LEU A 143 40.40 1.06 1.14
CA LEU A 143 39.49 -0.05 0.90
C LEU A 143 38.55 0.30 -0.26
N LYS A 144 38.34 -0.65 -1.18
CA LYS A 144 37.34 -0.56 -2.24
C LYS A 144 36.47 -1.81 -2.23
N TRP A 145 35.16 -1.67 -2.51
CA TRP A 145 34.19 -2.79 -2.52
C TRP A 145 33.24 -2.72 -3.70
N LYS A 146 32.44 -3.79 -3.89
CA LYS A 146 31.37 -3.81 -4.90
C LYS A 146 30.16 -3.05 -4.35
N LYS A 147 29.58 -2.17 -5.15
CA LYS A 147 28.31 -1.48 -4.83
C LYS A 147 27.22 -2.50 -4.57
N ILE A 148 26.40 -2.27 -3.57
CA ILE A 148 25.15 -2.97 -3.30
C ILE A 148 24.02 -2.06 -3.79
N SER A 149 23.16 -2.57 -4.66
CA SER A 149 22.16 -1.77 -5.41
C SER A 149 21.19 -1.03 -4.49
N ASP A 150 20.77 -1.71 -3.45
CA ASP A 150 19.72 -1.29 -2.51
C ASP A 150 20.25 -0.79 -1.15
N ALA A 151 21.59 -0.57 -1.03
CA ALA A 151 22.16 -0.01 0.19
C ALA A 151 21.96 1.51 0.25
N ALA A 152 21.67 2.04 1.43
CA ALA A 152 21.75 3.47 1.74
C ALA A 152 23.21 3.90 1.99
N GLY A 153 24.00 2.99 2.58
CA GLY A 153 25.41 3.25 2.87
C GLY A 153 26.16 2.03 3.39
N TYR A 154 27.36 2.28 3.92
CA TYR A 154 28.26 1.23 4.40
C TYR A 154 28.92 1.63 5.71
N VAL A 155 29.18 0.64 6.57
CA VAL A 155 30.01 0.83 7.78
C VAL A 155 31.24 -0.05 7.69
N VAL A 156 32.41 0.59 7.81
CA VAL A 156 33.71 -0.05 7.86
C VAL A 156 34.09 -0.32 9.30
N TYR A 157 34.39 -1.55 9.60
CA TYR A 157 34.88 -2.00 10.90
C TYR A 157 36.35 -2.39 10.80
N MET A 158 37.10 -2.07 11.82
CA MET A 158 38.51 -2.38 11.94
C MET A 158 38.80 -2.99 13.30
N LYS A 159 39.72 -3.96 13.33
CA LYS A 159 40.41 -4.37 14.56
C LYS A 159 41.90 -4.27 14.37
N THR A 160 42.62 -3.92 15.44
CA THR A 160 44.08 -3.83 15.51
C THR A 160 44.56 -5.03 16.32
N ASN A 161 45.54 -5.77 15.78
CA ASN A 161 46.11 -6.97 16.40
C ASN A 161 45.07 -8.00 16.81
N SER A 162 45.00 -8.41 18.08
CA SER A 162 44.03 -9.33 18.68
C SER A 162 42.76 -8.65 19.18
N GLY A 163 42.64 -7.30 19.06
CA GLY A 163 41.52 -6.52 19.60
C GLY A 163 40.15 -6.82 18.94
N LYS A 164 39.09 -6.22 19.48
CA LYS A 164 37.73 -6.35 18.95
C LYS A 164 37.49 -5.43 17.74
N PHE A 165 36.59 -5.80 16.85
CA PHE A 165 36.15 -4.96 15.73
C PHE A 165 35.33 -3.77 16.23
N LYS A 166 35.77 -2.54 15.88
CA LYS A 166 35.06 -1.29 16.12
C LYS A 166 34.73 -0.62 14.79
N ALA A 167 33.60 0.08 14.71
CA ALA A 167 33.26 0.90 13.56
C ALA A 167 34.24 2.08 13.48
N VAL A 168 34.89 2.27 12.33
CA VAL A 168 35.88 3.34 12.14
C VAL A 168 35.51 4.33 11.06
N LYS A 169 34.55 3.98 10.19
CA LYS A 169 34.03 4.91 9.19
C LYS A 169 32.63 4.49 8.72
N THR A 170 31.70 5.44 8.73
CA THR A 170 30.40 5.32 8.06
C THR A 170 30.42 6.08 6.75
N VAL A 171 29.99 5.44 5.68
CA VAL A 171 29.84 6.00 4.34
C VAL A 171 28.35 6.12 4.05
N LYS A 172 27.80 7.34 4.18
CA LYS A 172 26.36 7.63 4.08
C LYS A 172 25.83 7.65 2.63
N LYS A 173 26.70 7.65 1.61
CA LYS A 173 26.29 7.68 0.20
C LYS A 173 26.50 6.30 -0.43
N ALA A 174 25.43 5.65 -0.86
CA ALA A 174 25.47 4.32 -1.50
C ALA A 174 26.40 4.23 -2.75
N LYS A 175 26.53 5.35 -3.47
CA LYS A 175 27.42 5.45 -4.64
C LYS A 175 28.91 5.40 -4.26
N THR A 176 29.27 5.74 -3.02
CA THR A 176 30.65 5.76 -2.56
C THR A 176 31.08 4.37 -2.09
N VAL A 177 31.89 3.70 -2.89
CA VAL A 177 32.40 2.32 -2.66
C VAL A 177 33.89 2.30 -2.30
N LYS A 178 34.34 3.34 -1.61
CA LYS A 178 35.72 3.55 -1.19
C LYS A 178 35.80 4.19 0.19
N ALA A 179 36.74 3.74 1.02
CA ALA A 179 37.09 4.39 2.28
C ALA A 179 38.60 4.43 2.46
N VAL A 180 39.11 5.55 2.99
CA VAL A 180 40.52 5.71 3.37
C VAL A 180 40.55 5.77 4.88
N ILE A 181 41.43 4.93 5.48
CA ILE A 181 41.61 4.80 6.94
C ILE A 181 43.07 5.04 7.25
N SER A 182 43.37 5.89 8.25
CA SER A 182 44.71 6.11 8.75
C SER A 182 45.13 4.98 9.71
N LEU A 183 46.38 4.55 9.65
CA LEU A 183 46.92 3.42 10.40
C LEU A 183 48.23 3.80 11.08
N LYS A 184 48.57 3.15 12.21
CA LYS A 184 49.86 3.30 12.92
C LYS A 184 50.81 2.19 12.48
N LYS A 185 52.14 2.48 12.34
CA LYS A 185 53.18 1.48 12.05
C LYS A 185 53.24 0.39 13.13
N GLY A 186 53.78 -0.77 12.79
CA GLY A 186 53.99 -1.88 13.73
C GLY A 186 52.79 -2.73 14.06
N ASN A 187 51.61 -2.47 13.50
CA ASN A 187 50.37 -3.18 13.81
C ASN A 187 49.87 -4.03 12.64
N LYS A 188 49.14 -5.09 12.97
CA LYS A 188 48.31 -5.88 12.06
C LYS A 188 46.86 -5.39 12.14
N TYR A 189 46.25 -5.14 10.98
CA TYR A 189 44.87 -4.67 10.89
C TYR A 189 43.99 -5.65 10.15
N SER A 190 42.75 -5.79 10.63
CA SER A 190 41.72 -6.56 9.95
C SER A 190 40.50 -5.68 9.71
N PHE A 191 39.96 -5.75 8.50
CA PHE A 191 38.81 -4.96 8.09
C PHE A 191 37.66 -5.87 7.69
N LYS A 192 36.43 -5.46 8.04
CA LYS A 192 35.19 -5.99 7.50
C LYS A 192 34.24 -4.82 7.25
N ILE A 193 33.34 -5.01 6.29
CA ILE A 193 32.38 -3.97 5.88
C ILE A 193 31.00 -4.62 5.83
N ARG A 194 29.98 -3.89 6.24
CA ARG A 194 28.58 -4.24 5.98
C ARG A 194 27.85 -3.06 5.35
N ALA A 195 26.88 -3.35 4.50
CA ALA A 195 25.93 -2.37 3.99
C ALA A 195 24.80 -2.17 5.00
N TYR A 196 24.10 -1.05 4.90
CA TYR A 196 22.85 -0.82 5.62
C TYR A 196 21.80 -0.17 4.70
N LYS A 197 20.54 -0.39 5.00
CA LYS A 197 19.38 0.35 4.53
C LYS A 197 18.84 1.20 5.67
N LEU A 198 18.08 2.23 5.33
CA LEU A 198 17.31 2.98 6.31
C LEU A 198 15.93 2.35 6.44
N ASP A 199 15.45 2.25 7.67
CA ASP A 199 14.11 1.87 8.03
C ASP A 199 13.64 2.87 9.09
N GLU A 200 12.92 3.86 8.64
CA GLU A 200 12.58 5.05 9.43
C GLU A 200 13.84 5.65 10.08
N GLU A 201 13.93 5.64 11.41
CA GLU A 201 15.08 6.18 12.15
C GLU A 201 16.19 5.15 12.40
N THR A 202 15.99 3.88 12.05
CA THR A 202 16.95 2.81 12.33
C THR A 202 17.67 2.33 11.08
N ASN A 203 18.81 1.66 11.28
CA ASN A 203 19.57 1.06 10.20
C ASN A 203 19.37 -0.46 10.19
N VAL A 204 18.87 -1.01 9.09
CA VAL A 204 18.83 -2.45 8.84
C VAL A 204 20.14 -2.88 8.22
N TYR A 205 20.93 -3.67 8.94
CA TYR A 205 22.28 -4.04 8.52
C TYR A 205 22.32 -5.39 7.80
N GLY A 206 23.07 -5.44 6.71
CA GLY A 206 23.45 -6.68 6.04
C GLY A 206 24.57 -7.45 6.75
N ALA A 207 24.85 -8.66 6.27
CA ALA A 207 25.94 -9.48 6.77
C ALA A 207 27.31 -8.82 6.53
N TYR A 208 28.24 -9.09 7.42
CA TYR A 208 29.64 -8.62 7.26
C TYR A 208 30.31 -9.27 6.03
N SER A 209 31.15 -8.50 5.35
CA SER A 209 32.07 -9.02 4.33
C SER A 209 33.04 -10.07 4.90
N LYS A 210 33.69 -10.82 4.02
CA LYS A 210 34.94 -11.55 4.40
C LYS A 210 35.97 -10.56 4.94
N ILE A 211 36.77 -11.00 5.91
CA ILE A 211 37.82 -10.18 6.54
C ILE A 211 38.94 -9.94 5.55
N LYS A 212 39.41 -8.70 5.47
CA LYS A 212 40.60 -8.31 4.72
C LYS A 212 41.72 -7.88 5.69
N LYS A 213 42.86 -8.55 5.66
CA LYS A 213 44.00 -8.27 6.56
C LYS A 213 45.02 -7.36 5.86
N VAL A 214 45.65 -6.47 6.64
CA VAL A 214 46.73 -5.55 6.18
C VAL A 214 47.76 -5.45 7.29
N LYS A 215 49.04 -5.61 6.97
CA LYS A 215 50.18 -5.42 7.87
C LYS A 215 50.85 -4.05 7.56
N MET A 216 51.12 -3.28 8.61
CA MET A 216 51.81 -1.98 8.53
C MET A 216 53.26 -2.06 8.97
#